data_3b7688fcaabe3e6daa93b37b8224c69e
#
_entry.id   3b7688fcaabe3e6daa93b37b8224c69e
#
_cell.length_a   1.000
_cell.length_b   1.000
_cell.length_c   1.000
_cell.angle_alpha   90.00
_cell.angle_beta   90.00
_cell.angle_gamma   90.00
#
_symmetry.space_group_name_H-M   'P 1'
#
loop_
_entity.id
_entity.type
_entity.pdbx_description
1 polymer ?
#
loop_
_entity_poly.entity_id
_entity_poly.type
_entity_poly.pdbx_seq_one_letter_code
_entity_poly.pdbx_strand_id
1 'polypeptide(L)'
;RLPFALRRENVTFVEFMEWASNRTLSIGRSYAKEILNTMRLPQSNRYAVCKACRGLNLEDAYWICDEGDEKNWAEVNLFQNPLSLFVTEISLSGRTIYHQNVAREQGNIHTPELTTLGTSAKGWIRKEGRMFLHKVGKYEIPASEILSALQISHISYEISRKEDISLYLSKERSEWIESVGEKMVCSELFTSEETSLVTFEEFKIFCEFYGLNAYQEAKKIDREFYLKMQIADYILNNNDRHEQNWGFFMENSSGKIIGY
;
A
#
# COMPACT_ATOMS: atom_id res chain seq x y z
N ARG A 1 1.60 3.16 20.20
CA ARG A 1 2.00 1.73 20.16
C ARG A 1 3.04 1.54 19.05
N LEU A 2 3.87 0.50 19.17
CA LEU A 2 4.82 0.12 18.12
C LEU A 2 4.10 -0.65 16.98
N PRO A 3 4.63 -0.59 15.75
CA PRO A 3 4.26 -1.47 14.64
C PRO A 3 4.31 -2.94 15.07
N PHE A 4 3.49 -3.79 14.46
CA PHE A 4 3.32 -5.17 14.94
C PHE A 4 4.64 -5.95 14.95
N ALA A 5 5.45 -5.81 13.89
CA ALA A 5 6.78 -6.42 13.79
C ALA A 5 7.77 -5.95 14.87
N LEU A 6 7.54 -4.78 15.49
CA LEU A 6 8.41 -4.19 16.50
C LEU A 6 7.85 -4.28 17.93
N ARG A 7 6.77 -5.04 18.17
CA ARG A 7 6.11 -5.15 19.48
C ARG A 7 6.89 -6.04 20.43
N ARG A 8 7.89 -5.46 21.08
CA ARG A 8 8.76 -6.07 22.08
C ARG A 8 9.32 -5.01 23.01
N GLU A 9 9.89 -5.42 24.16
CA GLU A 9 10.39 -4.49 25.19
C GLU A 9 11.57 -3.65 24.71
N ASN A 10 12.48 -4.25 23.94
CA ASN A 10 13.69 -3.59 23.46
C ASN A 10 13.77 -3.69 21.94
N VAL A 11 13.51 -2.57 21.27
CA VAL A 11 13.70 -2.43 19.82
C VAL A 11 15.04 -1.75 19.58
N THR A 12 15.90 -2.40 18.82
CA THR A 12 17.17 -1.81 18.41
C THR A 12 16.97 -0.80 17.27
N PHE A 13 17.93 0.11 17.14
CA PHE A 13 17.92 1.06 16.02
C PHE A 13 18.00 0.35 14.65
N VAL A 14 18.72 -0.77 14.57
CA VAL A 14 18.81 -1.57 13.33
C VAL A 14 17.43 -2.10 12.93
N GLU A 15 16.70 -2.72 13.84
CA GLU A 15 15.36 -3.24 13.60
C GLU A 15 14.35 -2.15 13.19
N PHE A 16 14.44 -0.98 13.84
CA PHE A 16 13.66 0.18 13.42
C PHE A 16 14.00 0.62 11.98
N MET A 17 15.29 0.68 11.63
CA MET A 17 15.75 1.05 10.29
C MET A 17 15.33 0.05 9.23
N GLU A 18 15.34 -1.25 9.55
CA GLU A 18 14.85 -2.31 8.66
C GLU A 18 13.33 -2.17 8.42
N TRP A 19 12.54 -2.03 9.49
CA TRP A 19 11.12 -1.80 9.38
C TRP A 19 10.81 -0.55 8.54
N ALA A 20 11.44 0.58 8.83
CA ALA A 20 11.25 1.83 8.10
C ALA A 20 11.64 1.70 6.63
N SER A 21 12.74 0.99 6.33
CA SER A 21 13.20 0.77 4.96
C SER A 21 12.24 -0.14 4.17
N ASN A 22 11.65 -1.14 4.82
CA ASN A 22 10.70 -2.05 4.18
C ASN A 22 9.35 -1.42 3.85
N ARG A 23 9.06 -0.25 4.42
CA ARG A 23 7.85 0.53 4.13
C ARG A 23 7.91 1.34 2.83
N THR A 24 9.00 1.32 2.09
CA THR A 24 9.14 2.16 0.89
C THR A 24 8.92 1.39 -0.39
N LEU A 25 8.51 2.12 -1.45
CA LEU A 25 8.32 1.54 -2.77
C LEU A 25 9.56 0.74 -3.23
N SER A 26 9.32 -0.37 -3.93
CA SER A 26 10.40 -1.14 -4.56
C SER A 26 10.99 -0.36 -5.74
N ILE A 27 12.32 -0.37 -5.87
CA ILE A 27 13.00 0.22 -7.03
C ILE A 27 12.62 -0.48 -8.36
N GLY A 28 12.14 -1.72 -8.29
CA GLY A 28 11.62 -2.48 -9.43
C GLY A 28 10.18 -2.11 -9.82
N ARG A 29 9.50 -1.25 -9.06
CA ARG A 29 8.17 -0.77 -9.40
C ARG A 29 8.23 0.10 -10.65
N SER A 30 7.22 0.01 -11.49
CA SER A 30 7.03 0.91 -12.63
C SER A 30 7.09 2.37 -12.16
N TYR A 31 7.91 3.17 -12.82
CA TYR A 31 8.12 4.60 -12.54
C TYR A 31 8.73 4.95 -11.18
N ALA A 32 9.30 3.97 -10.46
CA ALA A 32 9.96 4.24 -9.17
C ALA A 32 11.09 5.28 -9.31
N LYS A 33 11.90 5.17 -10.38
CA LYS A 33 13.00 6.10 -10.63
C LYS A 33 12.50 7.52 -10.95
N GLU A 34 11.44 7.61 -11.74
CA GLU A 34 10.80 8.87 -12.11
C GLU A 34 10.23 9.57 -10.87
N ILE A 35 9.54 8.84 -10.00
CA ILE A 35 9.03 9.34 -8.72
C ILE A 35 10.18 9.86 -7.86
N LEU A 36 11.19 9.01 -7.59
CA LEU A 36 12.31 9.36 -6.73
C LEU A 36 13.12 10.55 -7.25
N ASN A 37 13.43 10.56 -8.56
CA ASN A 37 14.17 11.67 -9.18
C ASN A 37 13.39 12.98 -9.08
N THR A 38 12.08 12.94 -9.32
CA THR A 38 11.23 14.12 -9.25
C THR A 38 11.13 14.67 -7.83
N MET A 39 11.05 13.79 -6.84
CA MET A 39 11.06 14.15 -5.43
C MET A 39 12.48 14.46 -4.90
N ARG A 40 13.52 14.37 -5.75
CA ARG A 40 14.94 14.53 -5.37
C ARG A 40 15.37 13.58 -4.25
N LEU A 41 14.84 12.37 -4.25
CA LEU A 41 15.13 11.34 -3.25
C LEU A 41 16.17 10.33 -3.77
N PRO A 42 17.06 9.84 -2.91
CA PRO A 42 18.08 8.88 -3.29
C PRO A 42 17.47 7.50 -3.59
N GLN A 43 17.87 6.89 -4.72
CA GLN A 43 17.39 5.56 -5.10
C GLN A 43 18.00 4.42 -4.24
N SER A 44 19.17 4.64 -3.64
CA SER A 44 19.91 3.65 -2.86
C SER A 44 19.68 3.74 -1.35
N ASN A 45 18.98 4.76 -0.86
CA ASN A 45 18.74 4.96 0.57
C ASN A 45 17.24 4.93 0.88
N ARG A 46 16.72 3.73 1.13
CA ARG A 46 15.30 3.51 1.42
C ARG A 46 14.85 4.24 2.69
N TYR A 47 15.68 4.30 3.72
CA TYR A 47 15.34 5.06 4.93
C TYR A 47 15.15 6.54 4.65
N ALA A 48 16.00 7.16 3.82
CA ALA A 48 15.82 8.55 3.43
C ALA A 48 14.51 8.79 2.67
N VAL A 49 14.08 7.81 1.84
CA VAL A 49 12.77 7.84 1.18
C VAL A 49 11.64 7.76 2.21
N CYS A 50 11.72 6.81 3.13
CA CYS A 50 10.76 6.65 4.22
C CYS A 50 10.65 7.93 5.07
N LYS A 51 11.78 8.50 5.46
CA LYS A 51 11.84 9.73 6.26
C LYS A 51 11.18 10.92 5.53
N ALA A 52 11.38 11.04 4.22
CA ALA A 52 10.82 12.14 3.42
C ALA A 52 9.28 12.17 3.42
N CYS A 53 8.62 11.01 3.46
CA CYS A 53 7.17 10.89 3.60
C CYS A 53 6.74 10.52 5.04
N ARG A 54 7.63 10.66 6.03
CA ARG A 54 7.40 10.28 7.43
C ARG A 54 6.96 8.81 7.61
N GLY A 55 7.27 7.93 6.67
CA GLY A 55 6.82 6.56 6.67
C GLY A 55 5.31 6.37 6.62
N LEU A 56 4.56 7.42 6.28
CA LEU A 56 3.11 7.38 6.19
C LEU A 56 2.65 6.37 5.14
N ASN A 57 1.69 5.52 5.51
CA ASN A 57 1.10 4.51 4.66
C ASN A 57 -0.42 4.53 4.83
N LEU A 58 -1.15 4.14 3.79
CA LEU A 58 -2.60 3.96 3.87
C LEU A 58 -3.00 2.60 4.45
N GLU A 59 -2.07 1.69 4.64
CA GLU A 59 -2.34 0.38 5.23
C GLU A 59 -2.34 0.39 6.77
N ASP A 60 -1.82 1.46 7.40
CA ASP A 60 -1.76 1.60 8.86
C ASP A 60 -1.74 3.06 9.34
N ALA A 61 -1.69 3.26 10.67
CA ALA A 61 -1.65 4.56 11.31
C ALA A 61 -0.29 4.87 11.99
N TYR A 62 0.80 4.30 11.47
CA TYR A 62 2.14 4.60 11.98
C TYR A 62 2.83 5.69 11.16
N TRP A 63 3.63 6.49 11.84
CA TRP A 63 4.45 7.51 11.21
C TRP A 63 5.74 7.78 11.98
N ILE A 64 6.72 8.35 11.28
CA ILE A 64 8.02 8.70 11.85
C ILE A 64 8.04 10.19 12.14
N CYS A 65 8.44 10.54 13.37
CA CYS A 65 8.56 11.88 13.87
C CYS A 65 9.99 12.11 14.37
N ASP A 66 10.62 13.22 13.98
CA ASP A 66 11.89 13.62 14.56
C ASP A 66 11.67 14.20 15.97
N GLU A 67 12.66 14.08 16.84
CA GLU A 67 12.60 14.70 18.16
C GLU A 67 12.46 16.22 18.02
N GLY A 68 11.48 16.79 18.74
CA GLY A 68 11.16 18.22 18.67
C GLY A 68 10.24 18.63 17.50
N ASP A 69 9.75 17.69 16.71
CA ASP A 69 8.71 17.98 15.71
C ASP A 69 7.36 18.20 16.41
N GLU A 70 6.76 19.38 16.21
CA GLU A 70 5.48 19.76 16.84
C GLU A 70 4.24 19.27 16.08
N LYS A 71 4.42 18.61 14.93
CA LYS A 71 3.30 18.11 14.12
C LYS A 71 2.56 16.98 14.84
N ASN A 72 1.26 16.94 14.62
CA ASN A 72 0.38 15.90 15.16
C ASN A 72 -0.23 15.05 14.03
N TRP A 73 -0.89 13.96 14.41
CA TRP A 73 -1.51 13.02 13.46
C TRP A 73 -2.49 13.68 12.49
N ALA A 74 -3.33 14.60 12.97
CA ALA A 74 -4.32 15.27 12.11
C ALA A 74 -3.67 16.06 10.97
N GLU A 75 -2.46 16.58 11.18
CA GLU A 75 -1.73 17.38 10.19
C GLU A 75 -0.95 16.51 9.16
N VAL A 76 -0.64 15.27 9.53
CA VAL A 76 0.25 14.43 8.70
C VAL A 76 -0.43 13.24 8.05
N ASN A 77 -1.56 12.72 8.59
CA ASN A 77 -2.17 11.49 8.11
C ASN A 77 -2.61 11.56 6.64
N LEU A 78 -2.61 10.41 5.97
CA LEU A 78 -3.01 10.27 4.57
C LEU A 78 -4.53 10.12 4.39
N PHE A 79 -5.26 9.80 5.47
CA PHE A 79 -6.70 9.53 5.40
C PHE A 79 -7.52 10.79 5.23
N GLN A 80 -7.08 11.92 5.80
CA GLN A 80 -7.84 13.18 5.80
C GLN A 80 -7.16 14.27 4.95
N ASN A 81 -5.83 14.26 4.87
CA ASN A 81 -5.10 15.32 4.17
C ASN A 81 -5.08 15.13 2.65
N PRO A 82 -5.05 16.22 1.86
CA PRO A 82 -4.95 16.15 0.41
C PRO A 82 -3.66 15.46 -0.04
N LEU A 83 -3.77 14.50 -0.96
CA LEU A 83 -2.61 13.82 -1.53
C LEU A 83 -1.92 14.68 -2.59
N SER A 84 -0.64 14.38 -2.85
CA SER A 84 0.11 15.00 -3.95
C SER A 84 -0.39 14.48 -5.29
N LEU A 85 -1.18 15.30 -6.00
CA LEU A 85 -1.66 14.98 -7.35
C LEU A 85 -0.52 14.74 -8.33
N PHE A 86 0.58 15.46 -8.13
CA PHE A 86 1.77 15.37 -8.96
C PHE A 86 2.47 14.00 -8.84
N VAL A 87 2.63 13.49 -7.63
CA VAL A 87 3.25 12.17 -7.41
C VAL A 87 2.33 11.06 -7.92
N THR A 88 1.02 11.18 -7.70
CA THR A 88 0.02 10.26 -8.24
C THR A 88 0.09 10.21 -9.78
N GLU A 89 0.19 11.37 -10.45
CA GLU A 89 0.33 11.46 -11.90
C GLU A 89 1.56 10.72 -12.42
N ILE A 90 2.74 10.98 -11.85
CA ILE A 90 3.99 10.30 -12.24
C ILE A 90 3.87 8.80 -11.98
N SER A 91 3.26 8.41 -10.88
CA SER A 91 3.11 7.02 -10.47
C SER A 91 2.24 6.19 -11.41
N LEU A 92 1.29 6.83 -12.09
CA LEU A 92 0.40 6.20 -13.07
C LEU A 92 0.93 6.30 -14.51
N SER A 93 1.56 7.42 -14.89
CA SER A 93 1.94 7.72 -16.27
C SER A 93 3.44 7.71 -16.56
N GLY A 94 4.28 7.80 -15.53
CA GLY A 94 5.75 7.96 -15.65
C GLY A 94 6.19 9.37 -15.99
N ARG A 95 5.27 10.32 -16.16
CA ARG A 95 5.57 11.72 -16.53
C ARG A 95 4.48 12.66 -16.01
N THR A 96 4.82 13.92 -15.90
CA THR A 96 3.87 14.99 -15.60
C THR A 96 3.14 15.42 -16.87
N ILE A 97 1.82 15.47 -16.81
CA ILE A 97 0.94 15.86 -17.93
C ILE A 97 0.44 17.30 -17.74
N TYR A 98 -0.01 17.64 -16.54
CA TYR A 98 -0.71 18.89 -16.26
C TYR A 98 -0.03 19.84 -15.27
N HIS A 99 0.90 19.36 -14.46
CA HIS A 99 1.47 20.17 -13.38
C HIS A 99 2.72 20.94 -13.81
N GLN A 100 2.60 22.26 -13.90
CA GLN A 100 3.72 23.17 -14.22
C GLN A 100 4.54 23.59 -12.99
N ASN A 101 4.02 23.38 -11.77
CA ASN A 101 4.62 23.88 -10.53
C ASN A 101 5.18 22.77 -9.64
N VAL A 102 6.18 22.04 -10.15
CA VAL A 102 6.94 21.01 -9.40
C VAL A 102 7.47 21.53 -8.06
N ALA A 103 7.84 22.80 -7.99
CA ALA A 103 8.43 23.41 -6.79
C ALA A 103 7.45 23.48 -5.59
N ARG A 104 6.14 23.54 -5.82
CA ARG A 104 5.12 23.60 -4.76
C ARG A 104 4.84 22.23 -4.14
N GLU A 105 5.07 21.17 -4.88
CA GLU A 105 4.83 19.79 -4.44
C GLU A 105 6.08 19.15 -3.81
N GLN A 106 7.27 19.78 -4.00
CA GLN A 106 8.50 19.31 -3.36
C GLN A 106 8.38 19.46 -1.84
N GLY A 107 8.54 18.35 -1.13
CA GLY A 107 8.38 18.31 0.33
C GLY A 107 6.95 18.03 0.80
N ASN A 108 5.99 17.79 -0.10
CA ASN A 108 4.69 17.28 0.31
C ASN A 108 4.85 15.86 0.85
N ILE A 109 4.53 15.69 2.12
CA ILE A 109 4.62 14.40 2.83
C ILE A 109 3.45 13.45 2.52
N HIS A 110 2.35 13.99 1.98
CA HIS A 110 1.13 13.21 1.68
C HIS A 110 1.24 12.50 0.33
N THR A 111 2.19 11.56 0.26
CA THR A 111 2.58 10.82 -0.95
C THR A 111 2.56 9.32 -0.70
N PRO A 112 1.36 8.69 -0.59
CA PRO A 112 1.26 7.26 -0.29
C PRO A 112 1.98 6.39 -1.34
N GLU A 113 2.21 6.90 -2.54
CA GLU A 113 2.95 6.21 -3.60
C GLU A 113 4.39 5.87 -3.20
N LEU A 114 5.00 6.62 -2.27
CA LEU A 114 6.36 6.33 -1.76
C LEU A 114 6.40 5.12 -0.82
N THR A 115 5.24 4.71 -0.29
CA THR A 115 5.12 3.57 0.65
C THR A 115 4.21 2.46 0.14
N THR A 116 3.56 2.64 -1.00
CA THR A 116 2.72 1.60 -1.61
C THR A 116 3.59 0.53 -2.27
N LEU A 117 3.44 -0.72 -1.86
CA LEU A 117 4.20 -1.86 -2.36
C LEU A 117 3.70 -2.38 -3.72
N GLY A 118 4.45 -3.32 -4.30
CA GLY A 118 4.14 -4.00 -5.56
C GLY A 118 4.77 -3.34 -6.78
N THR A 119 4.79 -4.05 -7.93
CA THR A 119 5.61 -3.75 -9.09
C THR A 119 4.90 -2.96 -10.21
N SER A 120 3.58 -3.06 -10.33
CA SER A 120 2.81 -2.36 -11.38
C SER A 120 2.74 -0.85 -11.13
N ALA A 121 2.51 -0.07 -12.21
CA ALA A 121 2.14 1.34 -12.11
C ALA A 121 0.82 1.47 -11.35
N LYS A 122 0.81 2.31 -10.31
CA LYS A 122 -0.37 2.50 -9.45
C LYS A 122 -0.32 3.84 -8.73
N GLY A 123 -1.49 4.38 -8.43
CA GLY A 123 -1.61 5.63 -7.68
C GLY A 123 -2.93 5.70 -6.91
N TRP A 124 -2.93 6.49 -5.86
CA TRP A 124 -4.09 6.70 -5.00
C TRP A 124 -4.86 7.94 -5.41
N ILE A 125 -6.16 7.80 -5.57
CA ILE A 125 -7.06 8.89 -5.95
C ILE A 125 -8.20 8.96 -4.93
N ARG A 126 -8.43 10.18 -4.39
CA ARG A 126 -9.57 10.45 -3.51
C ARG A 126 -10.76 10.92 -4.34
N LYS A 127 -11.90 10.27 -4.16
CA LYS A 127 -13.15 10.63 -4.82
C LYS A 127 -14.31 10.57 -3.81
N GLU A 128 -15.07 11.65 -3.71
CA GLU A 128 -16.24 11.72 -2.83
C GLU A 128 -15.95 11.29 -1.38
N GLY A 129 -14.78 11.68 -0.86
CA GLY A 129 -14.33 11.34 0.48
C GLY A 129 -13.77 9.92 0.64
N ARG A 130 -13.90 9.05 -0.36
CA ARG A 130 -13.34 7.69 -0.37
C ARG A 130 -12.01 7.63 -1.12
N MET A 131 -11.18 6.69 -0.76
CA MET A 131 -9.85 6.50 -1.34
C MET A 131 -9.81 5.25 -2.21
N PHE A 132 -9.27 5.37 -3.43
CA PHE A 132 -9.17 4.27 -4.38
C PHE A 132 -7.74 4.11 -4.86
N LEU A 133 -7.25 2.87 -4.89
CA LEU A 133 -6.01 2.51 -5.56
C LEU A 133 -6.32 2.19 -7.02
N HIS A 134 -5.80 2.99 -7.93
CA HIS A 134 -5.84 2.74 -9.37
C HIS A 134 -4.53 2.09 -9.82
N LYS A 135 -4.62 1.03 -10.61
CA LYS A 135 -3.44 0.33 -11.15
C LYS A 135 -3.72 -0.28 -12.52
N VAL A 136 -2.64 -0.58 -13.25
CA VAL A 136 -2.72 -1.43 -14.44
C VAL A 136 -2.90 -2.87 -13.98
N GLY A 137 -3.90 -3.56 -14.54
CA GLY A 137 -4.24 -4.94 -14.21
C GLY A 137 -4.83 -5.71 -15.38
N LYS A 138 -4.73 -7.03 -15.31
CA LYS A 138 -5.25 -7.94 -16.34
C LYS A 138 -6.20 -8.99 -15.78
N TYR A 139 -5.88 -9.51 -14.62
CA TYR A 139 -6.59 -10.66 -14.02
C TYR A 139 -7.39 -10.30 -12.77
N GLU A 140 -7.29 -9.07 -12.27
CA GLU A 140 -7.93 -8.62 -11.05
C GLU A 140 -9.46 -8.72 -11.11
N ILE A 141 -10.06 -8.31 -12.24
CA ILE A 141 -11.52 -8.37 -12.42
C ILE A 141 -12.01 -9.83 -12.46
N PRO A 142 -11.48 -10.70 -13.35
CA PRO A 142 -11.92 -12.10 -13.37
C PRO A 142 -11.69 -12.81 -12.03
N ALA A 143 -10.56 -12.55 -11.36
CA ALA A 143 -10.29 -13.13 -10.04
C ALA A 143 -11.32 -12.66 -9.00
N SER A 144 -11.64 -11.37 -8.97
CA SER A 144 -12.64 -10.80 -8.06
C SER A 144 -14.03 -11.38 -8.32
N GLU A 145 -14.44 -11.55 -9.58
CA GLU A 145 -15.72 -12.17 -9.95
C GLU A 145 -15.81 -13.64 -9.50
N ILE A 146 -14.75 -14.41 -9.69
CA ILE A 146 -14.68 -15.82 -9.24
C ILE A 146 -14.78 -15.90 -7.72
N LEU A 147 -14.00 -15.09 -6.99
CA LEU A 147 -14.01 -15.12 -5.54
C LEU A 147 -15.35 -14.65 -4.96
N SER A 148 -16.00 -13.67 -5.59
CA SER A 148 -17.36 -13.23 -5.24
C SER A 148 -18.37 -14.36 -5.43
N ALA A 149 -18.32 -15.08 -6.56
CA ALA A 149 -19.20 -16.22 -6.84
C ALA A 149 -19.01 -17.36 -5.83
N LEU A 150 -17.78 -17.54 -5.33
CA LEU A 150 -17.45 -18.53 -4.30
C LEU A 150 -17.70 -18.04 -2.87
N GLN A 151 -18.17 -16.81 -2.69
CA GLN A 151 -18.36 -16.17 -1.38
C GLN A 151 -17.10 -16.18 -0.51
N ILE A 152 -15.95 -16.00 -1.15
CA ILE A 152 -14.66 -15.84 -0.46
C ILE A 152 -14.38 -14.35 -0.32
N SER A 153 -14.13 -13.89 0.91
CA SER A 153 -13.78 -12.50 1.19
C SER A 153 -12.46 -12.13 0.49
N HIS A 154 -12.43 -11.01 -0.21
CA HIS A 154 -11.29 -10.54 -1.00
C HIS A 154 -11.40 -9.04 -1.26
N ILE A 155 -10.32 -8.43 -1.75
CA ILE A 155 -10.36 -7.06 -2.27
C ILE A 155 -11.05 -7.07 -3.62
N SER A 156 -12.17 -6.36 -3.72
CA SER A 156 -12.94 -6.23 -4.96
C SER A 156 -12.28 -5.24 -5.90
N TYR A 157 -12.22 -5.61 -7.18
CA TYR A 157 -11.70 -4.75 -8.24
C TYR A 157 -12.79 -4.44 -9.27
N GLU A 158 -12.78 -3.22 -9.76
CA GLU A 158 -13.63 -2.76 -10.86
C GLU A 158 -12.80 -1.98 -11.89
N ILE A 159 -13.36 -1.77 -13.09
CA ILE A 159 -12.71 -0.97 -14.12
C ILE A 159 -12.69 0.50 -13.68
N SER A 160 -11.53 1.12 -13.72
CA SER A 160 -11.40 2.56 -13.43
C SER A 160 -12.22 3.38 -14.44
N ARG A 161 -13.03 4.31 -13.95
CA ARG A 161 -13.78 5.22 -14.82
C ARG A 161 -12.82 6.20 -15.49
N LYS A 162 -13.07 6.52 -16.75
CA LYS A 162 -12.21 7.43 -17.52
C LYS A 162 -12.12 8.82 -16.88
N GLU A 163 -13.22 9.33 -16.36
CA GLU A 163 -13.29 10.62 -15.67
C GLU A 163 -12.41 10.68 -14.41
N ASP A 164 -12.24 9.56 -13.71
CA ASP A 164 -11.45 9.51 -12.48
C ASP A 164 -9.93 9.54 -12.75
N ILE A 165 -9.51 9.00 -13.89
CA ILE A 165 -8.07 8.85 -14.23
C ILE A 165 -7.59 9.82 -15.31
N SER A 166 -8.46 10.55 -15.99
CA SER A 166 -8.11 11.45 -17.12
C SER A 166 -7.14 12.57 -16.77
N LEU A 167 -7.11 13.01 -15.50
CA LEU A 167 -6.16 14.00 -15.01
C LEU A 167 -4.73 13.44 -14.84
N TYR A 168 -4.59 12.11 -14.73
CA TYR A 168 -3.36 11.43 -14.39
C TYR A 168 -2.80 10.57 -15.53
N LEU A 169 -3.63 10.31 -16.55
CA LEU A 169 -3.30 9.37 -17.61
C LEU A 169 -3.62 9.99 -18.98
N SER A 170 -2.59 10.16 -19.82
CA SER A 170 -2.81 10.66 -21.17
C SER A 170 -3.61 9.66 -22.02
N LYS A 171 -4.25 10.18 -23.08
CA LYS A 171 -5.01 9.36 -24.02
C LYS A 171 -4.11 8.25 -24.64
N GLU A 172 -2.91 8.61 -25.05
CA GLU A 172 -1.95 7.69 -25.66
C GLU A 172 -1.54 6.58 -24.69
N ARG A 173 -1.40 6.90 -23.39
CA ARG A 173 -1.09 5.92 -22.37
C ARG A 173 -2.25 4.96 -22.13
N SER A 174 -3.48 5.48 -22.10
CA SER A 174 -4.70 4.64 -21.99
C SER A 174 -4.82 3.69 -23.17
N GLU A 175 -4.65 4.20 -24.40
CA GLU A 175 -4.70 3.39 -25.61
C GLU A 175 -3.59 2.33 -25.64
N TRP A 176 -2.39 2.66 -25.16
CA TRP A 176 -1.31 1.69 -25.05
C TRP A 176 -1.65 0.55 -24.06
N ILE A 177 -2.18 0.85 -22.88
CA ILE A 177 -2.61 -0.15 -21.88
C ILE A 177 -3.63 -1.11 -22.51
N GLU A 178 -4.64 -0.58 -23.19
CA GLU A 178 -5.66 -1.38 -23.87
C GLU A 178 -5.06 -2.23 -24.99
N SER A 179 -4.08 -1.71 -25.75
CA SER A 179 -3.45 -2.42 -26.87
C SER A 179 -2.65 -3.65 -26.44
N VAL A 180 -2.14 -3.67 -25.20
CA VAL A 180 -1.43 -4.83 -24.63
C VAL A 180 -2.35 -5.78 -23.87
N GLY A 181 -3.66 -5.57 -23.95
CA GLY A 181 -4.68 -6.40 -23.31
C GLY A 181 -4.80 -6.21 -21.81
N GLU A 182 -4.33 -5.08 -21.30
CA GLU A 182 -4.47 -4.67 -19.90
C GLU A 182 -5.56 -3.61 -19.74
N LYS A 183 -5.95 -3.30 -18.52
CA LYS A 183 -6.93 -2.28 -18.18
C LYS A 183 -6.48 -1.49 -16.96
N MET A 184 -6.98 -0.27 -16.84
CA MET A 184 -6.94 0.43 -15.56
C MET A 184 -8.05 -0.12 -14.68
N VAL A 185 -7.67 -0.64 -13.53
CA VAL A 185 -8.59 -1.17 -12.52
C VAL A 185 -8.43 -0.41 -11.21
N CYS A 186 -9.45 -0.40 -10.38
CA CYS A 186 -9.38 0.21 -9.06
C CYS A 186 -9.98 -0.68 -7.99
N SER A 187 -9.50 -0.49 -6.77
CA SER A 187 -10.06 -1.05 -5.55
C SER A 187 -10.19 0.04 -4.50
N GLU A 188 -11.26 -0.01 -3.71
CA GLU A 188 -11.42 0.90 -2.59
C GLU A 188 -10.44 0.55 -1.47
N LEU A 189 -9.97 1.57 -0.75
CA LEU A 189 -9.15 1.39 0.45
C LEU A 189 -9.97 0.63 1.50
N PHE A 190 -9.37 -0.43 2.05
CA PHE A 190 -10.00 -1.33 3.02
C PHE A 190 -9.54 -1.10 4.47
N THR A 191 -8.65 -0.14 4.68
CA THR A 191 -8.16 0.31 5.99
C THR A 191 -8.73 1.67 6.33
N SER A 192 -8.56 2.11 7.56
CA SER A 192 -8.99 3.41 8.05
C SER A 192 -8.09 3.92 9.19
N GLU A 193 -8.40 5.06 9.77
CA GLU A 193 -7.71 5.54 10.98
C GLU A 193 -7.94 4.63 12.19
N GLU A 194 -9.03 3.85 12.19
CA GLU A 194 -9.37 2.91 13.26
C GLU A 194 -8.85 1.50 13.02
N THR A 195 -8.57 1.15 11.75
CA THR A 195 -8.24 -0.23 11.35
C THR A 195 -7.03 -0.26 10.43
N SER A 196 -5.99 -0.96 10.85
CA SER A 196 -4.76 -1.19 10.08
C SER A 196 -4.71 -2.60 9.52
N LEU A 197 -3.96 -2.77 8.42
CA LEU A 197 -3.48 -4.06 7.96
C LEU A 197 -2.18 -4.40 8.70
N VAL A 198 -2.12 -5.60 9.28
CA VAL A 198 -0.88 -6.26 9.71
C VAL A 198 -0.58 -7.32 8.68
N THR A 199 0.45 -7.13 7.86
CA THR A 199 0.83 -8.13 6.87
C THR A 199 1.27 -9.43 7.56
N PHE A 200 1.12 -10.57 6.88
CA PHE A 200 1.59 -11.83 7.45
C PHE A 200 3.11 -11.82 7.68
N GLU A 201 3.87 -11.06 6.89
CA GLU A 201 5.31 -10.84 7.12
C GLU A 201 5.55 -10.20 8.50
N GLU A 202 4.86 -9.10 8.83
CA GLU A 202 4.98 -8.46 10.15
C GLU A 202 4.53 -9.39 11.29
N PHE A 203 3.44 -10.11 11.07
CA PHE A 203 2.95 -11.10 12.02
C PHE A 203 3.95 -12.24 12.24
N LYS A 204 4.60 -12.70 11.18
CA LYS A 204 5.63 -13.75 11.25
C LYS A 204 6.85 -13.27 12.01
N ILE A 205 7.35 -12.05 11.76
CA ILE A 205 8.46 -11.46 12.52
C ILE A 205 8.13 -11.44 14.03
N PHE A 206 6.92 -11.01 14.36
CA PHE A 206 6.43 -11.03 15.75
C PHE A 206 6.41 -12.44 16.34
N CYS A 207 5.82 -13.40 15.64
CA CYS A 207 5.75 -14.78 16.10
C CYS A 207 7.15 -15.41 16.32
N GLU A 208 8.05 -15.22 15.36
CA GLU A 208 9.41 -15.74 15.42
C GLU A 208 10.18 -15.19 16.62
N PHE A 209 10.02 -13.90 16.94
CA PHE A 209 10.62 -13.29 18.11
C PHE A 209 10.16 -13.96 19.42
N TYR A 210 8.90 -14.39 19.49
CA TYR A 210 8.34 -15.08 20.66
C TYR A 210 8.44 -16.62 20.57
N GLY A 211 9.17 -17.17 19.59
CA GLY A 211 9.33 -18.63 19.42
C GLY A 211 8.04 -19.34 19.00
N LEU A 212 7.10 -18.62 18.38
CA LEU A 212 5.81 -19.14 17.92
C LEU A 212 5.87 -19.52 16.44
N ASN A 213 5.07 -20.50 16.02
CA ASN A 213 4.88 -20.83 14.61
C ASN A 213 3.77 -19.95 14.01
N ALA A 214 4.15 -18.99 13.18
CA ALA A 214 3.23 -18.00 12.60
C ALA A 214 2.05 -18.62 11.84
N TYR A 215 2.26 -19.70 11.08
CA TYR A 215 1.19 -20.38 10.34
C TYR A 215 0.18 -21.08 11.25
N GLN A 216 0.66 -21.61 12.39
CA GLN A 216 -0.24 -22.19 13.38
C GLN A 216 -1.02 -21.11 14.12
N GLU A 217 -0.36 -20.00 14.48
CA GLU A 217 -1.04 -18.88 15.13
C GLU A 217 -2.07 -18.23 14.20
N ALA A 218 -1.76 -18.05 12.90
CA ALA A 218 -2.70 -17.58 11.90
C ALA A 218 -3.98 -18.44 11.84
N LYS A 219 -3.83 -19.77 11.86
CA LYS A 219 -4.98 -20.70 11.88
C LYS A 219 -5.81 -20.63 13.15
N LYS A 220 -5.24 -20.18 14.28
CA LYS A 220 -5.99 -19.96 15.51
C LYS A 220 -6.86 -18.70 15.44
N ILE A 221 -6.41 -17.68 14.70
CA ILE A 221 -7.17 -16.45 14.50
C ILE A 221 -8.44 -16.72 13.70
N ASP A 222 -8.32 -17.29 12.51
CA ASP A 222 -9.44 -17.72 11.67
C ASP A 222 -9.02 -18.88 10.74
N ARG A 223 -9.35 -20.09 11.14
CA ARG A 223 -9.02 -21.29 10.37
C ARG A 223 -9.81 -21.36 9.07
N GLU A 224 -11.04 -20.94 9.08
CA GLU A 224 -11.92 -21.02 7.91
C GLU A 224 -11.42 -20.10 6.81
N PHE A 225 -11.15 -18.85 7.12
CA PHE A 225 -10.59 -17.91 6.15
C PHE A 225 -9.24 -18.40 5.61
N TYR A 226 -8.33 -18.87 6.49
CA TYR A 226 -7.04 -19.39 6.08
C TYR A 226 -7.17 -20.53 5.04
N LEU A 227 -8.09 -21.46 5.25
CA LEU A 227 -8.34 -22.55 4.29
C LEU A 227 -9.00 -22.05 3.00
N LYS A 228 -9.96 -21.14 3.09
CA LYS A 228 -10.59 -20.51 1.91
C LYS A 228 -9.56 -19.77 1.05
N MET A 229 -8.61 -19.06 1.65
CA MET A 229 -7.52 -18.40 0.93
C MET A 229 -6.67 -19.41 0.14
N GLN A 230 -6.31 -20.54 0.73
CA GLN A 230 -5.55 -21.59 0.03
C GLN A 230 -6.35 -22.22 -1.13
N ILE A 231 -7.65 -22.42 -0.94
CA ILE A 231 -8.55 -22.90 -2.00
C ILE A 231 -8.64 -21.86 -3.12
N ALA A 232 -8.78 -20.58 -2.77
CA ALA A 232 -8.78 -19.48 -3.74
C ALA A 232 -7.51 -19.45 -4.59
N ASP A 233 -6.35 -19.55 -3.96
CA ASP A 233 -5.05 -19.58 -4.65
C ASP A 233 -4.95 -20.77 -5.62
N TYR A 234 -5.44 -21.94 -5.21
CA TYR A 234 -5.48 -23.11 -6.09
C TYR A 234 -6.42 -22.91 -7.30
N ILE A 235 -7.63 -22.40 -7.08
CA ILE A 235 -8.62 -22.18 -8.16
C ILE A 235 -8.13 -21.12 -9.15
N LEU A 236 -7.53 -20.05 -8.66
CA LEU A 236 -7.02 -18.94 -9.46
C LEU A 236 -5.64 -19.22 -10.06
N ASN A 237 -5.03 -20.38 -9.76
CA ASN A 237 -3.63 -20.66 -10.07
C ASN A 237 -2.69 -19.53 -9.63
N ASN A 238 -2.94 -18.97 -8.44
CA ASN A 238 -2.16 -17.88 -7.88
C ASN A 238 -0.88 -18.43 -7.26
N ASN A 239 0.23 -18.27 -7.95
CA ASN A 239 1.56 -18.69 -7.49
C ASN A 239 2.34 -17.56 -6.78
N ASP A 240 1.72 -16.37 -6.62
CA ASP A 240 2.35 -15.17 -6.04
C ASP A 240 1.83 -14.86 -4.63
N ARG A 241 1.38 -15.87 -3.87
CA ARG A 241 0.96 -15.71 -2.47
C ARG A 241 2.18 -15.64 -1.55
N HIS A 242 2.82 -14.48 -1.49
CA HIS A 242 3.89 -14.21 -0.53
C HIS A 242 3.36 -13.50 0.73
N GLU A 243 4.19 -13.37 1.75
CA GLU A 243 3.84 -12.93 3.09
C GLU A 243 3.33 -11.47 3.17
N GLN A 244 3.59 -10.64 2.16
CA GLN A 244 3.10 -9.27 2.06
C GLN A 244 1.75 -9.15 1.32
N ASN A 245 1.23 -10.24 0.70
CA ASN A 245 -0.02 -10.22 -0.07
C ASN A 245 -1.25 -10.57 0.75
N TRP A 246 -1.12 -10.82 2.02
CA TRP A 246 -2.20 -11.13 2.93
C TRP A 246 -1.84 -10.77 4.37
N GLY A 247 -2.83 -10.74 5.24
CA GLY A 247 -2.58 -10.37 6.63
C GLY A 247 -3.87 -10.31 7.42
N PHE A 248 -3.85 -9.51 8.46
CA PHE A 248 -4.92 -9.40 9.45
C PHE A 248 -5.32 -7.95 9.63
N PHE A 249 -6.59 -7.73 9.87
CA PHE A 249 -7.05 -6.45 10.38
C PHE A 249 -6.74 -6.32 11.86
N MET A 250 -6.27 -5.14 12.22
CA MET A 250 -5.98 -4.77 13.59
C MET A 250 -6.72 -3.50 13.96
N GLU A 251 -7.43 -3.52 15.09
CA GLU A 251 -8.02 -2.31 15.66
C GLU A 251 -6.94 -1.43 16.27
N ASN A 252 -6.81 -0.18 15.79
CA ASN A 252 -5.74 0.74 16.21
C ASN A 252 -5.87 1.18 17.66
N SER A 253 -7.09 1.31 18.20
CA SER A 253 -7.36 1.71 19.58
C SER A 253 -6.89 0.67 20.61
N SER A 254 -7.12 -0.61 20.35
CA SER A 254 -6.73 -1.72 21.22
C SER A 254 -5.41 -2.37 20.84
N GLY A 255 -5.02 -2.26 19.56
CA GLY A 255 -3.88 -2.96 18.98
C GLY A 255 -4.11 -4.47 18.84
N LYS A 256 -5.34 -4.94 18.89
CA LYS A 256 -5.68 -6.35 18.75
C LYS A 256 -6.02 -6.69 17.31
N ILE A 257 -5.61 -7.88 16.89
CA ILE A 257 -6.07 -8.47 15.64
C ILE A 257 -7.57 -8.79 15.78
N ILE A 258 -8.37 -8.40 14.79
CA ILE A 258 -9.83 -8.55 14.78
C ILE A 258 -10.32 -9.47 13.65
N GLY A 259 -9.44 -9.97 12.79
CA GLY A 259 -9.75 -10.91 11.71
C GLY A 259 -8.80 -10.79 10.53
N TYR A 260 -9.19 -11.41 9.41
CA TYR A 260 -8.50 -11.34 8.12
C TYR A 260 -9.11 -10.26 7.23
#